data_ba8ad468e24a6e2838042b8ad8e17201
#
_entry.id   ba8ad468e24a6e2838042b8ad8e17201
#
_cell.length_a   1.000
_cell.length_b   1.000
_cell.length_c   1.000
_cell.angle_alpha   90.00
_cell.angle_beta   90.00
_cell.angle_gamma   90.00
#
_symmetry.space_group_name_H-M   'P 1'
#
loop_
_entity.id
_entity.type
_entity.pdbx_description
1 polymer ?
#
loop_
_entity_poly.entity_id
_entity_poly.type
_entity_poly.pdbx_seq_one_letter_code
_entity_poly.pdbx_strand_id
1 'polypeptide(L)'
;DLYFAYQEPDNKAFAHNFMVLAPSGLKTSIIPSLRTIQEFDPSWVIPEPAASNLRRMLKFEMLDENRSANKSNRTKNPNVQKIAVHEPLADLFGLVAVTNAEKVILDRIDKSTDGLFDFHDESEDEKDRVANELRNKIGKLPHLSILIDEVHHVASSNSDDEAKLRTVVNRWAANGSITTVLGFSGTPYLDKKEKVEVTAKHQITMTEMSNIAYYYPLANGIGNFLKVPKVISTGSNVRSEIVEKGIRSFFDTYKDTVYSNGTCAKIGIYCGTIETLETEVYPLVSQLCQEYGINPSEAILKFHEGNKQYPEPQGARAEFATLDKPFSKRRVVLLVQIGKEGWDCKSLTGIILSQEKDCPKKMVLQTSCRCLREVANARQETALIYLNAQNYKYLDEQLQKQQHITIEQFQQGRKQEE
;
A
#
# COMPACT_ATOMS: atom_id res chain seq x y z
N ASP A 1 -7.14 -22.34 -2.90
CA ASP A 1 -6.60 -22.89 -4.16
C ASP A 1 -5.41 -23.81 -3.93
N LEU A 2 -4.32 -23.36 -3.30
CA LEU A 2 -3.07 -24.12 -3.15
C LEU A 2 -3.26 -25.52 -2.55
N TYR A 3 -4.15 -25.69 -1.57
CA TYR A 3 -4.44 -26.99 -0.95
C TYR A 3 -5.14 -27.94 -1.93
N PHE A 4 -6.10 -27.45 -2.70
CA PHE A 4 -6.78 -28.24 -3.72
C PHE A 4 -5.87 -28.58 -4.89
N ALA A 5 -5.02 -27.62 -5.30
CA ALA A 5 -3.99 -27.88 -6.30
C ALA A 5 -2.96 -28.92 -5.85
N TYR A 6 -2.67 -29.00 -4.55
CA TYR A 6 -1.81 -30.04 -3.99
C TYR A 6 -2.43 -31.44 -4.11
N GLN A 7 -3.77 -31.54 -3.99
CA GLN A 7 -4.47 -32.82 -4.15
C GLN A 7 -4.70 -33.17 -5.63
N GLU A 8 -4.91 -32.17 -6.47
CA GLU A 8 -5.22 -32.30 -7.89
C GLU A 8 -4.31 -31.37 -8.73
N PRO A 9 -3.01 -31.67 -8.85
CA PRO A 9 -2.05 -30.73 -9.44
C PRO A 9 -2.29 -30.42 -10.93
N ASP A 10 -2.94 -31.30 -11.66
CA ASP A 10 -3.27 -31.12 -13.08
C ASP A 10 -4.60 -30.39 -13.31
N ASN A 11 -5.35 -30.13 -12.23
CA ASN A 11 -6.64 -29.45 -12.32
C ASN A 11 -6.46 -27.95 -12.57
N LYS A 12 -6.79 -27.51 -13.79
CA LYS A 12 -6.64 -26.10 -14.21
C LYS A 12 -7.51 -25.12 -13.43
N ALA A 13 -8.47 -25.57 -12.66
CA ALA A 13 -9.29 -24.70 -11.82
C ALA A 13 -8.56 -24.19 -10.58
N PHE A 14 -7.44 -24.82 -10.20
CA PHE A 14 -6.71 -24.47 -8.98
C PHE A 14 -5.36 -23.86 -9.27
N ALA A 15 -5.12 -22.68 -8.72
CA ALA A 15 -3.84 -22.01 -8.80
C ALA A 15 -2.84 -22.58 -7.78
N HIS A 16 -1.59 -22.73 -8.21
CA HIS A 16 -0.49 -23.12 -7.33
C HIS A 16 0.77 -22.25 -7.52
N ASN A 17 0.79 -21.35 -8.49
CA ASN A 17 1.78 -20.29 -8.60
C ASN A 17 1.09 -18.94 -8.50
N PHE A 18 1.73 -17.99 -7.83
CA PHE A 18 1.12 -16.71 -7.50
C PHE A 18 2.05 -15.55 -7.87
N MET A 19 1.49 -14.56 -8.55
CA MET A 19 2.15 -13.30 -8.84
C MET A 19 1.44 -12.18 -8.07
N VAL A 20 2.12 -11.57 -7.12
CA VAL A 20 1.63 -10.40 -6.39
C VAL A 20 2.15 -9.15 -7.08
N LEU A 21 1.23 -8.33 -7.56
CA LEU A 21 1.51 -7.04 -8.18
C LEU A 21 1.16 -5.93 -7.17
N ALA A 22 2.18 -5.27 -6.68
CA ALA A 22 2.03 -4.20 -5.72
C ALA A 22 2.14 -2.83 -6.39
N PRO A 23 1.50 -1.78 -5.83
CA PRO A 23 1.73 -0.41 -6.24
C PRO A 23 3.18 0.01 -5.96
N SER A 24 3.55 1.23 -6.31
CA SER A 24 4.86 1.79 -6.00
C SER A 24 5.16 1.72 -4.49
N GLY A 25 6.41 1.48 -4.10
CA GLY A 25 6.80 1.44 -2.67
C GLY A 25 7.06 0.06 -2.08
N LEU A 26 7.27 -0.96 -2.90
CA LEU A 26 7.61 -2.33 -2.52
C LEU A 26 8.54 -2.46 -1.31
N LYS A 27 9.60 -1.64 -1.26
CA LYS A 27 10.66 -1.77 -0.22
C LYS A 27 10.21 -1.35 1.16
N THR A 28 9.23 -0.46 1.26
CA THR A 28 8.81 0.11 2.55
C THR A 28 7.59 -0.57 3.15
N SER A 29 6.72 -1.17 2.33
CA SER A 29 5.45 -1.70 2.80
C SER A 29 5.28 -3.20 2.61
N ILE A 30 5.65 -3.74 1.46
CA ILE A 30 5.32 -5.12 1.10
C ILE A 30 6.39 -6.10 1.56
N ILE A 31 7.68 -5.75 1.45
CA ILE A 31 8.77 -6.63 1.90
C ILE A 31 8.64 -7.04 3.38
N PRO A 32 8.35 -6.13 4.33
CA PRO A 32 8.11 -6.54 5.71
C PRO A 32 6.94 -7.51 5.86
N SER A 33 5.84 -7.26 5.14
CA SER A 33 4.65 -8.12 5.17
C SER A 33 4.92 -9.50 4.56
N LEU A 34 5.72 -9.57 3.50
CA LEU A 34 6.08 -10.84 2.86
C LEU A 34 6.98 -11.71 3.72
N ARG A 35 7.87 -11.11 4.50
CA ARG A 35 8.65 -11.90 5.49
C ARG A 35 7.71 -12.60 6.47
N THR A 36 6.66 -11.92 6.91
CA THR A 36 5.63 -12.51 7.76
C THR A 36 4.86 -13.62 7.04
N ILE A 37 4.59 -13.48 5.73
CA ILE A 37 3.95 -14.52 4.92
C ILE A 37 4.86 -15.74 4.76
N GLN A 38 6.18 -15.56 4.60
CA GLN A 38 7.14 -16.67 4.56
C GLN A 38 7.16 -17.48 5.86
N GLU A 39 6.88 -16.84 6.99
CA GLU A 39 6.79 -17.44 8.31
C GLU A 39 5.39 -17.98 8.61
N PHE A 40 4.43 -17.77 7.71
CA PHE A 40 3.05 -18.20 7.89
C PHE A 40 2.97 -19.72 8.01
N ASP A 41 2.32 -20.19 9.07
CA ASP A 41 2.06 -21.60 9.29
C ASP A 41 0.71 -21.99 8.67
N PRO A 42 0.67 -22.76 7.57
CA PRO A 42 -0.58 -23.15 6.95
C PRO A 42 -1.38 -24.16 7.78
N SER A 43 -0.82 -24.77 8.83
CA SER A 43 -1.47 -25.82 9.61
C SER A 43 -2.73 -25.35 10.37
N TRP A 44 -2.90 -24.04 10.54
CA TRP A 44 -4.12 -23.52 11.16
C TRP A 44 -5.37 -23.62 10.26
N VAL A 45 -5.20 -23.81 8.93
CA VAL A 45 -6.31 -23.96 7.97
C VAL A 45 -6.19 -25.21 7.11
N ILE A 46 -5.00 -25.82 7.02
CA ILE A 46 -4.71 -26.99 6.18
C ILE A 46 -4.28 -28.14 7.08
N PRO A 47 -4.91 -29.32 6.97
CA PRO A 47 -4.55 -30.46 7.80
C PRO A 47 -3.14 -31.00 7.50
N GLU A 48 -2.49 -31.55 8.50
CA GLU A 48 -1.26 -32.33 8.32
C GLU A 48 -1.57 -33.68 7.63
N PRO A 49 -0.68 -34.22 6.80
CA PRO A 49 0.68 -33.76 6.48
C PRO A 49 0.75 -32.74 5.31
N ALA A 50 -0.39 -32.34 4.75
CA ALA A 50 -0.44 -31.44 3.59
C ALA A 50 0.15 -30.07 3.91
N ALA A 51 -0.12 -29.51 5.11
CA ALA A 51 0.43 -28.24 5.56
C ALA A 51 1.96 -28.22 5.53
N SER A 52 2.59 -29.23 6.12
CA SER A 52 4.06 -29.38 6.14
C SER A 52 4.66 -29.59 4.76
N ASN A 53 3.97 -30.33 3.89
CA ASN A 53 4.42 -30.54 2.52
C ASN A 53 4.35 -29.25 1.70
N LEU A 54 3.24 -28.53 1.77
CA LEU A 54 3.06 -27.23 1.09
C LEU A 54 4.09 -26.22 1.55
N ARG A 55 4.37 -26.14 2.85
CA ARG A 55 5.41 -25.26 3.40
C ARG A 55 6.78 -25.51 2.76
N ARG A 56 7.13 -26.76 2.50
CA ARG A 56 8.41 -27.13 1.83
C ARG A 56 8.40 -26.85 0.32
N MET A 57 7.23 -26.88 -0.31
CA MET A 57 7.07 -26.64 -1.74
C MET A 57 7.05 -25.17 -2.09
N LEU A 58 6.63 -24.30 -1.17
CA LEU A 58 6.53 -22.85 -1.41
C LEU A 58 7.92 -22.23 -1.60
N LYS A 59 8.02 -21.40 -2.64
CA LYS A 59 9.22 -20.65 -3.05
C LYS A 59 8.84 -19.18 -3.15
N PHE A 60 9.56 -18.30 -2.47
CA PHE A 60 9.26 -16.88 -2.44
C PHE A 60 10.34 -16.10 -3.17
N GLU A 61 9.93 -15.32 -4.18
CA GLU A 61 10.82 -14.50 -4.98
C GLU A 61 10.38 -13.03 -4.97
N MET A 62 11.29 -12.17 -4.52
CA MET A 62 11.11 -10.73 -4.59
C MET A 62 11.79 -10.19 -5.85
N LEU A 63 10.97 -9.69 -6.78
CA LEU A 63 11.43 -9.17 -8.07
C LEU A 63 11.54 -7.64 -8.03
N ASP A 64 12.37 -7.12 -7.13
CA ASP A 64 12.52 -5.70 -6.84
C ASP A 64 13.83 -5.07 -7.36
N GLU A 65 14.70 -5.85 -7.97
CA GLU A 65 15.98 -5.38 -8.46
C GLU A 65 15.81 -4.35 -9.58
N ASN A 66 16.65 -3.32 -9.54
CA ASN A 66 16.76 -2.36 -10.63
C ASN A 66 17.74 -2.85 -11.68
N ARG A 67 17.50 -2.53 -12.95
CA ARG A 67 18.48 -2.78 -14.00
C ARG A 67 19.77 -2.04 -13.70
N SER A 68 20.90 -2.70 -13.91
CA SER A 68 22.20 -2.06 -13.77
C SER A 68 22.35 -0.88 -14.72
N ALA A 69 22.83 0.25 -14.23
CA ALA A 69 23.16 1.43 -15.05
C ALA A 69 24.36 1.19 -15.99
N ASN A 70 25.16 0.15 -15.77
CA ASN A 70 26.35 -0.18 -16.58
C ASN A 70 25.92 -0.80 -17.91
N LYS A 71 26.38 -0.23 -19.02
CA LYS A 71 26.07 -0.69 -20.40
C LYS A 71 26.40 -2.19 -20.63
N SER A 72 27.47 -2.70 -20.02
CA SER A 72 27.89 -4.11 -20.15
C SER A 72 26.96 -5.12 -19.47
N ASN A 73 26.14 -4.69 -18.50
CA ASN A 73 25.20 -5.53 -17.76
C ASN A 73 23.72 -5.28 -18.12
N ARG A 74 23.45 -4.43 -19.13
CA ARG A 74 22.08 -4.14 -19.58
C ARG A 74 21.34 -5.34 -20.14
N THR A 75 22.05 -6.35 -20.62
CA THR A 75 21.50 -7.56 -21.23
C THR A 75 20.93 -8.55 -20.22
N LYS A 76 21.21 -8.40 -18.92
CA LYS A 76 20.71 -9.33 -17.90
C LYS A 76 19.79 -8.60 -16.93
N ASN A 77 18.51 -8.92 -16.95
CA ASN A 77 17.57 -8.49 -15.95
C ASN A 77 17.72 -9.39 -14.70
N PRO A 78 18.17 -8.86 -13.55
CA PRO A 78 18.38 -9.70 -12.35
C PRO A 78 17.09 -10.38 -11.87
N ASN A 79 15.93 -9.76 -12.08
CA ASN A 79 14.64 -10.37 -11.72
C ASN A 79 14.31 -11.60 -12.58
N VAL A 80 14.75 -11.60 -13.83
CA VAL A 80 14.61 -12.77 -14.74
C VAL A 80 15.42 -13.94 -14.21
N GLN A 81 16.63 -13.69 -13.70
CA GLN A 81 17.47 -14.75 -13.13
C GLN A 81 16.83 -15.39 -11.90
N LYS A 82 16.15 -14.61 -11.05
CA LYS A 82 15.40 -15.12 -9.90
C LYS A 82 14.30 -16.12 -10.31
N ILE A 83 13.64 -15.89 -11.43
CA ILE A 83 12.66 -16.85 -11.98
C ILE A 83 13.35 -18.02 -12.66
N ALA A 84 14.46 -17.77 -13.38
CA ALA A 84 15.15 -18.80 -14.16
C ALA A 84 15.76 -19.92 -13.30
N VAL A 85 16.11 -19.65 -12.04
CA VAL A 85 16.63 -20.70 -11.13
C VAL A 85 15.61 -21.79 -10.83
N HIS A 86 14.33 -21.53 -11.13
CA HIS A 86 13.24 -22.48 -10.93
C HIS A 86 12.86 -23.26 -12.21
N GLU A 87 13.62 -23.11 -13.30
CA GLU A 87 13.37 -23.90 -14.52
C GLU A 87 13.59 -25.41 -14.29
N PRO A 88 12.80 -26.29 -14.93
CA PRO A 88 11.79 -25.99 -15.95
C PRO A 88 10.49 -25.43 -15.35
N LEU A 89 9.99 -24.32 -15.95
CA LEU A 89 8.82 -23.61 -15.43
C LEU A 89 7.51 -24.39 -15.61
N ALA A 90 7.47 -25.32 -16.57
CA ALA A 90 6.26 -26.08 -16.88
C ALA A 90 5.79 -26.97 -15.70
N ASP A 91 6.74 -27.43 -14.87
CA ASP A 91 6.47 -28.30 -13.73
C ASP A 91 6.55 -27.56 -12.39
N LEU A 92 6.63 -26.24 -12.44
CA LEU A 92 6.83 -25.43 -11.24
C LEU A 92 5.55 -25.38 -10.40
N PHE A 93 5.68 -25.72 -9.13
CA PHE A 93 4.63 -25.68 -8.13
C PHE A 93 5.07 -24.86 -6.91
N GLY A 94 4.21 -23.95 -6.45
CA GLY A 94 4.39 -23.24 -5.19
C GLY A 94 5.22 -21.95 -5.29
N LEU A 95 5.43 -21.39 -6.49
CA LEU A 95 6.10 -20.09 -6.61
C LEU A 95 5.17 -18.96 -6.15
N VAL A 96 5.66 -18.13 -5.25
CA VAL A 96 5.07 -16.83 -4.87
C VAL A 96 6.06 -15.74 -5.26
N ALA A 97 5.81 -15.08 -6.37
CA ALA A 97 6.64 -14.00 -6.88
C ALA A 97 5.96 -12.66 -6.61
N VAL A 98 6.73 -11.67 -6.15
CA VAL A 98 6.24 -10.33 -5.84
C VAL A 98 7.01 -9.29 -6.61
N THR A 99 6.30 -8.39 -7.27
CA THR A 99 6.89 -7.27 -7.99
C THR A 99 5.97 -6.07 -7.97
N ASN A 100 6.48 -4.90 -8.35
CA ASN A 100 5.63 -3.80 -8.71
C ASN A 100 5.10 -3.90 -10.15
N ALA A 101 3.86 -3.39 -10.35
CA ALA A 101 3.22 -3.37 -11.66
C ALA A 101 4.12 -2.76 -12.75
N GLU A 102 4.85 -1.71 -12.44
CA GLU A 102 5.77 -1.04 -13.37
C GLU A 102 6.83 -1.97 -13.97
N LYS A 103 7.30 -2.97 -13.23
CA LYS A 103 8.35 -3.90 -13.71
C LYS A 103 7.86 -4.91 -14.73
N VAL A 104 6.57 -5.17 -14.78
CA VAL A 104 5.93 -6.06 -15.76
C VAL A 104 5.24 -5.33 -16.89
N ILE A 105 4.85 -4.08 -16.65
CA ILE A 105 4.22 -3.21 -17.66
C ILE A 105 5.20 -2.82 -18.76
N LEU A 106 6.47 -2.75 -18.46
CA LEU A 106 7.48 -2.12 -19.29
C LEU A 106 7.25 -2.21 -20.79
N ASP A 107 7.12 -1.01 -21.37
CA ASP A 107 7.99 -0.60 -22.48
C ASP A 107 7.86 0.87 -22.67
N ARG A 108 8.76 1.62 -22.09
CA ARG A 108 9.15 2.86 -22.71
C ARG A 108 10.12 2.50 -23.83
N ILE A 109 9.62 2.32 -25.03
CA ILE A 109 10.33 2.72 -26.21
C ILE A 109 10.55 4.21 -26.02
N ASP A 110 11.78 4.60 -25.79
CA ASP A 110 12.15 6.01 -25.67
C ASP A 110 11.90 6.65 -27.05
N LYS A 111 10.70 7.16 -27.26
CA LYS A 111 10.33 7.93 -28.45
C LYS A 111 11.03 9.30 -28.52
N SER A 112 12.04 9.52 -27.69
CA SER A 112 12.81 10.77 -27.65
C SER A 112 13.93 10.84 -28.68
N THR A 113 14.02 9.89 -29.61
CA THR A 113 14.87 10.03 -30.81
C THR A 113 13.99 10.10 -32.06
N ASP A 114 13.22 11.17 -32.19
CA ASP A 114 12.85 11.70 -33.49
C ASP A 114 14.13 12.26 -34.13
N GLY A 115 14.92 11.44 -34.72
CA GLY A 115 16.15 11.73 -35.44
C GLY A 115 16.31 10.85 -36.65
N LEU A 116 15.70 11.29 -37.75
CA LEU A 116 16.21 11.27 -39.15
C LEU A 116 17.25 10.18 -39.50
N PHE A 117 16.98 8.88 -39.24
CA PHE A 117 17.61 7.80 -40.00
C PHE A 117 16.91 6.49 -39.63
N ASP A 118 16.02 6.09 -40.52
CA ASP A 118 15.33 4.80 -40.51
C ASP A 118 16.32 3.70 -40.94
N PHE A 119 17.07 3.19 -40.02
CA PHE A 119 17.73 1.89 -40.18
C PHE A 119 16.94 0.87 -39.38
N HIS A 120 16.25 0.00 -40.04
CA HIS A 120 15.74 -1.25 -39.47
C HIS A 120 16.94 -2.02 -38.91
N ASP A 121 17.19 -1.80 -37.63
CA ASP A 121 18.26 -2.43 -36.91
C ASP A 121 17.65 -3.54 -36.03
N GLU A 122 18.15 -4.77 -36.19
CA GLU A 122 17.83 -5.95 -35.36
C GLU A 122 17.94 -5.68 -33.85
N SER A 123 18.48 -4.51 -33.48
CA SER A 123 18.64 -4.02 -32.12
C SER A 123 17.33 -3.66 -31.41
N GLU A 124 16.24 -3.31 -32.13
CA GLU A 124 14.95 -2.97 -31.50
C GLU A 124 14.20 -4.21 -31.02
N ASP A 125 14.18 -5.28 -31.84
CA ASP A 125 13.58 -6.56 -31.46
C ASP A 125 14.33 -7.20 -30.30
N GLU A 126 15.64 -6.99 -30.19
CA GLU A 126 16.45 -7.51 -29.09
C GLU A 126 16.24 -6.68 -27.81
N LYS A 127 16.12 -5.37 -27.89
CA LYS A 127 15.76 -4.50 -26.75
C LYS A 127 14.36 -4.80 -26.25
N ASP A 128 13.42 -5.00 -27.14
CA ASP A 128 12.04 -5.38 -26.81
C ASP A 128 11.98 -6.79 -26.20
N ARG A 129 12.76 -7.73 -26.71
CA ARG A 129 12.85 -9.08 -26.18
C ARG A 129 13.42 -9.09 -24.76
N VAL A 130 14.48 -8.33 -24.50
CA VAL A 130 15.11 -8.21 -23.19
C VAL A 130 14.21 -7.44 -22.19
N ALA A 131 13.53 -6.40 -22.65
CA ALA A 131 12.59 -5.66 -21.83
C ALA A 131 11.41 -6.53 -21.38
N ASN A 132 10.93 -7.38 -22.29
CA ASN A 132 9.77 -8.23 -22.08
C ASN A 132 10.13 -9.61 -21.50
N GLU A 133 11.41 -9.90 -21.26
CA GLU A 133 11.87 -11.24 -20.83
C GLU A 133 11.23 -11.66 -19.51
N LEU A 134 11.16 -10.78 -18.51
CA LEU A 134 10.50 -11.07 -17.23
C LEU A 134 9.01 -11.37 -17.44
N ARG A 135 8.31 -10.52 -18.19
CA ARG A 135 6.90 -10.70 -18.53
C ARG A 135 6.66 -12.03 -19.27
N ASN A 136 7.51 -12.36 -20.23
CA ASN A 136 7.40 -13.58 -21.00
C ASN A 136 7.68 -14.83 -20.16
N LYS A 137 8.61 -14.78 -19.20
CA LYS A 137 8.85 -15.90 -18.26
C LYS A 137 7.68 -16.08 -17.31
N ILE A 138 7.14 -15.00 -16.74
CA ILE A 138 5.95 -15.06 -15.88
C ILE A 138 4.77 -15.68 -16.64
N GLY A 139 4.55 -15.31 -17.89
CA GLY A 139 3.48 -15.87 -18.73
C GLY A 139 3.63 -17.36 -19.08
N LYS A 140 4.74 -17.98 -18.74
CA LYS A 140 4.97 -19.44 -18.89
C LYS A 140 4.73 -20.23 -17.59
N LEU A 141 4.47 -19.54 -16.48
CA LEU A 141 4.16 -20.19 -15.21
C LEU A 141 2.81 -20.91 -15.32
N PRO A 142 2.73 -22.21 -15.03
CA PRO A 142 1.46 -22.91 -15.06
C PRO A 142 0.59 -22.53 -13.87
N HIS A 143 -0.72 -22.63 -14.02
CA HIS A 143 -1.71 -22.45 -12.95
C HIS A 143 -1.45 -21.18 -12.13
N LEU A 144 -1.29 -20.05 -12.83
CA LEU A 144 -0.91 -18.77 -12.26
C LEU A 144 -2.13 -18.01 -11.74
N SER A 145 -2.11 -17.63 -10.48
CA SER A 145 -3.01 -16.62 -9.92
C SER A 145 -2.31 -15.27 -9.82
N ILE A 146 -2.97 -14.21 -10.29
CA ILE A 146 -2.47 -12.83 -10.19
C ILE A 146 -3.23 -12.13 -9.09
N LEU A 147 -2.50 -11.60 -8.13
CA LEU A 147 -3.01 -10.84 -6.99
C LEU A 147 -2.57 -9.38 -7.18
N ILE A 148 -3.54 -8.46 -7.34
CA ILE A 148 -3.27 -7.04 -7.61
C ILE A 148 -3.68 -6.25 -6.37
N ASP A 149 -2.70 -5.67 -5.68
CA ASP A 149 -2.95 -4.77 -4.56
C ASP A 149 -3.32 -3.37 -5.07
N GLU A 150 -4.18 -2.67 -4.33
CA GLU A 150 -4.72 -1.34 -4.69
C GLU A 150 -5.25 -1.30 -6.14
N VAL A 151 -6.04 -2.29 -6.52
CA VAL A 151 -6.53 -2.47 -7.90
C VAL A 151 -7.31 -1.28 -8.45
N HIS A 152 -7.84 -0.41 -7.59
CA HIS A 152 -8.52 0.82 -8.00
C HIS A 152 -7.61 1.80 -8.76
N HIS A 153 -6.30 1.74 -8.56
CA HIS A 153 -5.33 2.47 -9.36
C HIS A 153 -5.15 1.88 -10.75
N VAL A 154 -5.40 0.59 -10.91
CA VAL A 154 -5.23 -0.16 -12.17
C VAL A 154 -6.52 -0.23 -12.98
N ALA A 155 -7.67 -0.07 -12.32
CA ALA A 155 -8.97 -0.21 -12.96
C ALA A 155 -9.41 1.02 -13.77
N SER A 156 -8.75 2.19 -13.60
CA SER A 156 -9.10 3.40 -14.34
C SER A 156 -8.42 3.43 -15.72
N SER A 157 -9.21 3.55 -16.78
CA SER A 157 -8.77 3.43 -18.18
C SER A 157 -7.98 4.63 -18.74
N ASN A 158 -7.60 5.60 -17.92
CA ASN A 158 -7.09 6.89 -18.37
C ASN A 158 -5.62 7.21 -18.04
N SER A 159 -4.85 6.28 -17.48
CA SER A 159 -3.40 6.36 -17.45
C SER A 159 -2.81 5.34 -18.41
N ASP A 160 -1.79 5.72 -19.16
CA ASP A 160 -1.09 4.83 -20.10
C ASP A 160 -0.58 3.56 -19.41
N ASP A 161 -0.20 3.66 -18.14
CA ASP A 161 0.38 2.55 -17.38
C ASP A 161 -0.68 1.53 -16.93
N GLU A 162 -1.90 1.97 -16.64
CA GLU A 162 -3.02 1.10 -16.26
C GLU A 162 -3.54 0.30 -17.44
N ALA A 163 -3.68 0.95 -18.60
CA ALA A 163 -4.01 0.26 -19.84
C ALA A 163 -2.96 -0.79 -20.20
N LYS A 164 -1.67 -0.52 -19.90
CA LYS A 164 -0.56 -1.44 -20.13
C LYS A 164 -0.61 -2.64 -19.20
N LEU A 165 -0.94 -2.49 -17.91
CA LEU A 165 -1.07 -3.64 -17.00
C LEU A 165 -2.22 -4.55 -17.43
N ARG A 166 -3.36 -3.99 -17.78
CA ARG A 166 -4.50 -4.77 -18.33
C ARG A 166 -4.07 -5.55 -19.59
N THR A 167 -3.31 -4.90 -20.47
CA THR A 167 -2.76 -5.56 -21.68
C THR A 167 -1.82 -6.72 -21.33
N VAL A 168 -0.95 -6.56 -20.33
CA VAL A 168 -0.05 -7.62 -19.87
C VAL A 168 -0.84 -8.80 -19.31
N VAL A 169 -1.81 -8.53 -18.43
CA VAL A 169 -2.67 -9.59 -17.84
C VAL A 169 -3.44 -10.32 -18.93
N ASN A 170 -4.00 -9.61 -19.92
CA ASN A 170 -4.72 -10.21 -21.03
C ASN A 170 -3.80 -11.08 -21.91
N ARG A 171 -2.54 -10.68 -22.13
CA ARG A 171 -1.54 -11.52 -22.85
C ARG A 171 -1.24 -12.81 -22.10
N TRP A 172 -1.07 -12.73 -20.78
CA TRP A 172 -0.87 -13.92 -19.95
C TRP A 172 -2.09 -14.83 -19.96
N ALA A 173 -3.29 -14.25 -19.90
CA ALA A 173 -4.54 -15.02 -20.02
C ALA A 173 -4.68 -15.72 -21.39
N ALA A 174 -4.29 -15.06 -22.48
CA ALA A 174 -4.32 -15.65 -23.81
C ALA A 174 -3.36 -16.85 -23.95
N ASN A 175 -2.28 -16.90 -23.16
CA ASN A 175 -1.39 -18.06 -23.10
C ASN A 175 -1.97 -19.27 -22.36
N GLY A 176 -3.15 -19.12 -21.72
CA GLY A 176 -3.81 -20.19 -20.98
C GLY A 176 -3.16 -20.57 -19.66
N SER A 177 -2.22 -19.75 -19.15
CA SER A 177 -1.49 -20.00 -17.89
C SER A 177 -2.21 -19.43 -16.67
N ILE A 178 -3.11 -18.45 -16.86
CA ILE A 178 -3.81 -17.80 -15.76
C ILE A 178 -5.03 -18.62 -15.32
N THR A 179 -5.08 -18.90 -14.02
CA THR A 179 -6.24 -19.52 -13.38
C THR A 179 -7.18 -18.44 -12.84
N THR A 180 -6.66 -17.45 -12.12
CA THR A 180 -7.47 -16.38 -11.51
C THR A 180 -6.73 -15.04 -11.51
N VAL A 181 -7.52 -13.96 -11.50
CA VAL A 181 -7.04 -12.59 -11.25
C VAL A 181 -7.87 -12.01 -10.11
N LEU A 182 -7.23 -11.68 -9.01
CA LEU A 182 -7.88 -11.11 -7.82
C LEU A 182 -7.33 -9.71 -7.56
N GLY A 183 -8.22 -8.74 -7.52
CA GLY A 183 -7.90 -7.36 -7.14
C GLY A 183 -8.30 -7.08 -5.70
N PHE A 184 -7.42 -6.43 -4.96
CA PHE A 184 -7.67 -5.97 -3.59
C PHE A 184 -7.69 -4.45 -3.57
N SER A 185 -8.64 -3.87 -2.84
CA SER A 185 -8.73 -2.42 -2.69
C SER A 185 -9.41 -2.06 -1.37
N GLY A 186 -8.92 -1.01 -0.73
CA GLY A 186 -9.60 -0.40 0.41
C GLY A 186 -10.89 0.36 0.04
N THR A 187 -11.08 0.64 -1.26
CA THR A 187 -12.25 1.37 -1.78
C THR A 187 -12.74 0.76 -3.10
N PRO A 188 -14.06 0.58 -3.28
CA PRO A 188 -14.61 0.01 -4.52
C PRO A 188 -14.75 1.04 -5.65
N TYR A 189 -14.17 2.24 -5.50
CA TYR A 189 -14.40 3.35 -6.42
C TYR A 189 -13.24 3.53 -7.37
N LEU A 190 -13.56 3.81 -8.62
CA LEU A 190 -12.58 4.19 -9.63
C LEU A 190 -12.07 5.62 -9.35
N ASP A 191 -10.79 5.80 -9.47
CA ASP A 191 -10.16 7.13 -9.34
C ASP A 191 -10.67 8.11 -10.39
N LYS A 192 -10.96 7.60 -11.57
CA LYS A 192 -11.57 8.34 -12.66
C LYS A 192 -12.80 7.60 -13.17
N LYS A 193 -13.78 8.38 -13.64
CA LYS A 193 -14.98 7.83 -14.27
C LYS A 193 -14.61 7.07 -15.55
N GLU A 194 -14.96 5.82 -15.62
CA GLU A 194 -14.80 5.01 -16.83
C GLU A 194 -16.04 5.15 -17.71
N LYS A 195 -15.84 5.45 -18.99
CA LYS A 195 -16.91 5.44 -19.98
C LYS A 195 -16.89 4.10 -20.71
N VAL A 196 -17.92 3.32 -20.54
CA VAL A 196 -18.09 2.04 -21.23
C VAL A 196 -19.09 2.22 -22.37
N GLU A 197 -18.64 2.00 -23.59
CA GLU A 197 -19.54 1.99 -24.75
C GLU A 197 -20.32 0.69 -24.77
N VAL A 198 -21.63 0.79 -24.56
CA VAL A 198 -22.54 -0.35 -24.58
C VAL A 198 -23.06 -0.58 -26.02
N THR A 199 -23.28 0.51 -26.75
CA THR A 199 -23.60 0.51 -28.18
C THR A 199 -23.02 1.77 -28.82
N ALA A 200 -22.99 1.85 -30.15
CA ALA A 200 -22.51 3.02 -30.90
C ALA A 200 -23.18 4.36 -30.51
N LYS A 201 -24.28 4.33 -29.78
CA LYS A 201 -25.05 5.52 -29.34
C LYS A 201 -25.22 5.62 -27.83
N HIS A 202 -24.81 4.63 -27.04
CA HIS A 202 -25.05 4.61 -25.60
C HIS A 202 -23.73 4.34 -24.86
N GLN A 203 -23.35 5.29 -24.01
CA GLN A 203 -22.22 5.16 -23.08
C GLN A 203 -22.75 5.11 -21.66
N ILE A 204 -22.24 4.19 -20.84
CA ILE A 204 -22.44 4.15 -19.41
C ILE A 204 -21.20 4.72 -18.73
N THR A 205 -21.38 5.61 -17.77
CA THR A 205 -20.30 6.11 -16.95
C THR A 205 -20.22 5.31 -15.67
N MET A 206 -19.18 4.51 -15.52
CA MET A 206 -18.89 3.77 -14.29
C MET A 206 -18.05 4.59 -13.34
N THR A 207 -18.41 4.62 -12.09
CA THR A 207 -17.67 5.29 -11.00
C THR A 207 -17.21 4.30 -9.95
N GLU A 208 -17.63 3.05 -10.05
CA GLU A 208 -17.34 1.97 -9.11
C GLU A 208 -16.82 0.76 -9.87
N MET A 209 -16.02 -0.05 -9.20
CA MET A 209 -15.55 -1.32 -9.76
C MET A 209 -16.73 -2.29 -9.89
N SER A 210 -16.78 -2.99 -11.01
CA SER A 210 -17.70 -4.12 -11.22
C SER A 210 -17.07 -5.42 -10.70
N ASN A 211 -17.92 -6.46 -10.54
CA ASN A 211 -17.47 -7.81 -10.17
C ASN A 211 -16.79 -7.89 -8.79
N ILE A 212 -17.33 -7.18 -7.79
CA ILE A 212 -16.88 -7.30 -6.41
C ILE A 212 -17.37 -8.65 -5.88
N ALA A 213 -16.41 -9.57 -5.65
CA ALA A 213 -16.72 -10.90 -5.12
C ALA A 213 -16.93 -10.90 -3.61
N TYR A 214 -16.25 -9.99 -2.90
CA TYR A 214 -16.37 -9.86 -1.46
C TYR A 214 -16.14 -8.41 -1.01
N TYR A 215 -17.00 -7.94 -0.12
CA TYR A 215 -16.90 -6.63 0.51
C TYR A 215 -17.00 -6.77 2.03
N TYR A 216 -16.01 -6.22 2.73
CA TYR A 216 -16.02 -6.13 4.19
C TYR A 216 -16.21 -4.68 4.61
N PRO A 217 -17.36 -4.29 5.19
CA PRO A 217 -17.63 -2.92 5.60
C PRO A 217 -16.65 -2.44 6.66
N LEU A 218 -16.14 -1.22 6.52
CA LEU A 218 -15.24 -0.60 7.49
C LEU A 218 -15.83 -0.59 8.92
N ALA A 219 -17.13 -0.31 9.04
CA ALA A 219 -17.83 -0.31 10.32
C ALA A 219 -17.78 -1.66 11.05
N ASN A 220 -17.69 -2.78 10.34
CA ASN A 220 -17.57 -4.11 10.95
C ASN A 220 -16.17 -4.36 11.55
N GLY A 221 -15.15 -3.68 11.02
CA GLY A 221 -13.79 -3.77 11.55
C GLY A 221 -13.57 -2.96 12.84
N ILE A 222 -14.30 -1.84 12.97
CA ILE A 222 -14.14 -0.92 14.09
C ILE A 222 -14.59 -1.57 15.39
N GLY A 223 -13.70 -1.57 16.40
CA GLY A 223 -13.92 -2.23 17.69
C GLY A 223 -13.82 -3.75 17.65
N ASN A 224 -13.50 -4.33 16.50
CA ASN A 224 -13.27 -5.77 16.32
C ASN A 224 -11.77 -6.09 16.13
N PHE A 225 -11.18 -5.58 15.05
CA PHE A 225 -9.73 -5.63 14.78
C PHE A 225 -9.16 -4.25 14.36
N LEU A 226 -10.01 -3.23 14.37
CA LEU A 226 -9.62 -1.84 14.20
C LEU A 226 -9.96 -1.05 15.46
N LYS A 227 -9.08 -0.12 15.83
CA LYS A 227 -9.32 0.84 16.91
C LYS A 227 -10.60 1.63 16.68
N VAL A 228 -11.27 1.97 17.75
CA VAL A 228 -12.44 2.86 17.70
C VAL A 228 -11.97 4.30 17.45
N PRO A 229 -12.33 4.92 16.33
CA PRO A 229 -11.89 6.28 16.00
C PRO A 229 -12.61 7.31 16.86
N LYS A 230 -11.85 8.30 17.32
CA LYS A 230 -12.36 9.53 17.90
C LYS A 230 -12.02 10.68 16.97
N VAL A 231 -13.00 11.12 16.19
CA VAL A 231 -12.84 12.18 15.19
C VAL A 231 -13.16 13.53 15.83
N ILE A 232 -12.20 14.45 15.79
CA ILE A 232 -12.34 15.79 16.37
C ILE A 232 -12.06 16.82 15.28
N SER A 233 -13.04 17.71 15.07
CA SER A 233 -12.85 18.92 14.29
C SER A 233 -12.56 20.09 15.19
N THR A 234 -11.53 20.87 14.86
CA THR A 234 -11.23 22.10 15.60
C THR A 234 -12.17 23.26 15.25
N GLY A 235 -12.94 23.13 14.16
CA GLY A 235 -13.71 24.25 13.59
C GLY A 235 -12.85 25.34 12.96
N SER A 236 -11.52 25.23 13.04
CA SER A 236 -10.54 26.16 12.50
C SER A 236 -9.81 25.56 11.30
N ASN A 237 -9.32 26.42 10.42
CA ASN A 237 -8.40 26.07 9.33
C ASN A 237 -6.98 26.59 9.60
N VAL A 238 -6.72 27.16 10.77
CA VAL A 238 -5.39 27.64 11.16
C VAL A 238 -4.54 26.46 11.61
N ARG A 239 -3.48 26.17 10.84
CA ARG A 239 -2.61 24.99 11.05
C ARG A 239 -2.04 24.90 12.46
N SER A 240 -1.49 26.01 12.99
CA SER A 240 -0.90 26.02 14.33
C SER A 240 -1.89 25.62 15.42
N GLU A 241 -3.13 26.14 15.35
CA GLU A 241 -4.18 25.78 16.32
C GLU A 241 -4.57 24.29 16.24
N ILE A 242 -4.63 23.75 15.02
CA ILE A 242 -5.00 22.36 14.80
C ILE A 242 -3.90 21.43 15.33
N VAL A 243 -2.64 21.75 15.03
CA VAL A 243 -1.48 20.98 15.49
C VAL A 243 -1.37 21.07 17.02
N GLU A 244 -1.48 22.27 17.59
CA GLU A 244 -1.41 22.45 19.03
C GLU A 244 -2.49 21.68 19.77
N LYS A 245 -3.75 21.85 19.41
CA LYS A 245 -4.87 21.14 20.03
C LYS A 245 -4.76 19.64 19.86
N GLY A 246 -4.35 19.17 18.66
CA GLY A 246 -4.17 17.76 18.38
C GLY A 246 -3.06 17.12 19.19
N ILE A 247 -1.90 17.76 19.31
CA ILE A 247 -0.77 17.28 20.12
C ILE A 247 -1.11 17.29 21.62
N ARG A 248 -1.72 18.37 22.14
CA ARG A 248 -2.15 18.41 23.53
C ARG A 248 -3.14 17.29 23.84
N SER A 249 -4.17 17.13 23.05
CA SER A 249 -5.16 16.06 23.22
C SER A 249 -4.53 14.67 23.12
N PHE A 250 -3.56 14.50 22.24
CA PHE A 250 -2.83 13.23 22.12
C PHE A 250 -1.96 12.95 23.35
N PHE A 251 -1.20 13.93 23.83
CA PHE A 251 -0.34 13.73 25.00
C PHE A 251 -1.17 13.57 26.29
N ASP A 252 -2.25 14.31 26.45
CA ASP A 252 -3.15 14.16 27.59
C ASP A 252 -3.73 12.74 27.69
N THR A 253 -3.96 12.10 26.53
CA THR A 253 -4.59 10.77 26.49
C THR A 253 -3.59 9.62 26.40
N TYR A 254 -2.52 9.77 25.60
CA TYR A 254 -1.67 8.66 25.17
C TYR A 254 -0.18 8.79 25.52
N LYS A 255 0.25 9.89 26.14
CA LYS A 255 1.68 10.15 26.41
C LYS A 255 2.35 9.00 27.17
N ASP A 256 1.65 8.40 28.12
CA ASP A 256 2.16 7.30 28.96
C ASP A 256 1.72 5.91 28.47
N THR A 257 1.04 5.86 27.32
CA THR A 257 0.55 4.60 26.77
C THR A 257 1.70 3.79 26.16
N VAL A 258 1.92 2.62 26.73
CA VAL A 258 2.78 1.56 26.20
C VAL A 258 1.91 0.32 26.00
N TYR A 259 1.89 -0.19 24.79
CA TYR A 259 1.12 -1.37 24.44
C TYR A 259 1.76 -2.66 24.96
N SER A 260 1.03 -3.77 25.00
CA SER A 260 1.51 -5.04 25.53
C SER A 260 2.74 -5.60 24.79
N ASN A 261 2.95 -5.22 23.54
CA ASN A 261 4.14 -5.56 22.74
C ASN A 261 5.35 -4.64 23.04
N GLY A 262 5.24 -3.73 24.02
CA GLY A 262 6.29 -2.79 24.41
C GLY A 262 6.40 -1.53 23.54
N THR A 263 5.54 -1.35 22.53
CA THR A 263 5.57 -0.15 21.69
C THR A 263 4.81 1.00 22.34
N CYS A 264 5.29 2.24 22.17
CA CYS A 264 4.58 3.42 22.65
C CYS A 264 3.60 3.95 21.58
N ALA A 265 2.50 4.53 22.04
CA ALA A 265 1.56 5.22 21.16
C ALA A 265 2.22 6.37 20.39
N LYS A 266 1.84 6.55 19.13
CA LYS A 266 2.42 7.53 18.20
C LYS A 266 1.34 8.34 17.51
N ILE A 267 1.67 9.58 17.16
CA ILE A 267 0.83 10.45 16.34
C ILE A 267 1.57 10.87 15.07
N GLY A 268 0.89 10.81 13.93
CA GLY A 268 1.37 11.30 12.66
C GLY A 268 0.80 12.67 12.31
N ILE A 269 1.62 13.60 11.84
CA ILE A 269 1.21 14.91 11.37
C ILE A 269 1.59 15.05 9.91
N TYR A 270 0.61 15.27 9.05
CA TYR A 270 0.83 15.52 7.64
C TYR A 270 1.06 17.01 7.41
N CYS A 271 2.30 17.38 7.11
CA CYS A 271 2.75 18.78 7.06
C CYS A 271 2.62 19.45 5.70
N GLY A 272 2.41 18.68 4.59
CA GLY A 272 2.26 19.13 3.22
C GLY A 272 3.56 19.42 2.50
N THR A 273 4.32 20.42 2.96
CA THR A 273 5.62 20.75 2.39
C THR A 273 6.73 20.58 3.40
N ILE A 274 7.96 20.39 2.91
CA ILE A 274 9.16 20.31 3.75
C ILE A 274 9.38 21.63 4.50
N GLU A 275 9.18 22.75 3.81
CA GLU A 275 9.31 24.07 4.41
C GLU A 275 8.34 24.24 5.58
N THR A 276 7.07 23.93 5.40
CA THR A 276 6.07 23.97 6.49
C THR A 276 6.46 23.06 7.66
N LEU A 277 6.95 21.86 7.37
CA LEU A 277 7.43 20.95 8.41
C LEU A 277 8.54 21.60 9.23
N GLU A 278 9.56 22.17 8.56
CA GLU A 278 10.76 22.68 9.21
C GLU A 278 10.53 24.04 9.92
N THR A 279 9.75 24.94 9.31
CA THR A 279 9.62 26.32 9.80
C THR A 279 8.41 26.57 10.72
N GLU A 280 7.35 25.76 10.61
CA GLU A 280 6.13 25.95 11.36
C GLU A 280 5.85 24.79 12.33
N VAL A 281 5.75 23.56 11.81
CA VAL A 281 5.24 22.43 12.59
C VAL A 281 6.28 21.89 13.57
N TYR A 282 7.52 21.68 13.13
CA TYR A 282 8.57 21.16 14.00
C TYR A 282 8.90 22.08 15.20
N PRO A 283 9.05 23.40 15.04
CA PRO A 283 9.26 24.29 16.18
C PRO A 283 8.10 24.23 17.19
N LEU A 284 6.87 24.28 16.71
CA LEU A 284 5.67 24.22 17.56
C LEU A 284 5.59 22.89 18.33
N VAL A 285 5.75 21.77 17.64
CA VAL A 285 5.72 20.43 18.25
C VAL A 285 6.86 20.25 19.24
N SER A 286 8.05 20.80 18.94
CA SER A 286 9.20 20.77 19.85
C SER A 286 8.92 21.51 21.15
N GLN A 287 8.31 22.70 21.08
CA GLN A 287 7.86 23.45 22.24
C GLN A 287 6.84 22.65 23.06
N LEU A 288 5.83 22.09 22.41
CA LEU A 288 4.81 21.29 23.07
C LEU A 288 5.40 20.04 23.75
N CYS A 289 6.34 19.35 23.11
CA CYS A 289 7.06 18.24 23.76
C CYS A 289 7.73 18.69 25.06
N GLN A 290 8.43 19.82 25.03
CA GLN A 290 9.10 20.37 26.24
C GLN A 290 8.09 20.70 27.35
N GLU A 291 6.94 21.30 27.01
CA GLU A 291 5.87 21.59 27.97
C GLU A 291 5.34 20.33 28.68
N TYR A 292 5.34 19.19 27.98
CA TYR A 292 4.96 17.89 28.53
C TYR A 292 6.12 17.11 29.17
N GLY A 293 7.31 17.71 29.27
CA GLY A 293 8.51 17.06 29.82
C GLY A 293 9.10 15.97 28.93
N ILE A 294 8.83 16.03 27.62
CA ILE A 294 9.29 15.06 26.63
C ILE A 294 10.46 15.67 25.85
N ASN A 295 11.55 14.91 25.70
CA ASN A 295 12.70 15.36 24.91
C ASN A 295 12.36 15.37 23.41
N PRO A 296 12.33 16.54 22.72
CA PRO A 296 11.95 16.62 21.31
C PRO A 296 12.86 15.80 20.39
N SER A 297 14.17 15.77 20.67
CA SER A 297 15.15 15.06 19.83
C SER A 297 14.94 13.54 19.83
N GLU A 298 14.41 12.96 20.91
CA GLU A 298 14.07 11.55 21.01
C GLU A 298 12.66 11.26 20.52
N ALA A 299 11.72 12.18 20.75
CA ALA A 299 10.31 11.97 20.53
C ALA A 299 9.86 12.26 19.09
N ILE A 300 10.48 13.22 18.40
CA ILE A 300 10.05 13.68 17.09
C ILE A 300 10.89 13.02 15.99
N LEU A 301 10.22 12.37 15.03
CA LEU A 301 10.82 11.92 13.78
C LEU A 301 10.35 12.81 12.64
N LYS A 302 11.28 13.45 11.93
CA LYS A 302 11.01 14.14 10.67
C LYS A 302 11.23 13.15 9.53
N PHE A 303 10.24 13.01 8.63
CA PHE A 303 10.33 12.07 7.53
C PHE A 303 9.90 12.70 6.20
N HIS A 304 10.88 13.01 5.36
CA HIS A 304 10.73 13.56 4.01
C HIS A 304 11.97 13.23 3.17
N GLU A 305 11.84 13.32 1.85
CA GLU A 305 12.92 12.96 0.90
C GLU A 305 13.98 14.05 0.71
N GLY A 306 13.82 15.17 1.40
CA GLY A 306 14.71 16.32 1.27
C GLY A 306 14.46 17.17 0.03
N ASN A 307 15.09 18.35 0.03
CA ASN A 307 15.19 19.26 -1.10
C ASN A 307 16.51 20.03 -1.04
N LYS A 308 16.72 21.03 -1.91
CA LYS A 308 17.95 21.80 -1.94
C LYS A 308 18.25 22.58 -0.65
N GLN A 309 17.21 23.01 0.07
CA GLN A 309 17.31 23.83 1.27
C GLN A 309 17.33 22.96 2.55
N TYR A 310 16.55 21.88 2.56
CA TYR A 310 16.41 20.96 3.69
C TYR A 310 16.73 19.54 3.23
N PRO A 311 17.95 19.04 3.53
CA PRO A 311 18.33 17.70 3.13
C PRO A 311 17.48 16.65 3.86
N GLU A 312 17.43 15.44 3.30
CA GLU A 312 16.78 14.30 3.97
C GLU A 312 17.39 14.09 5.36
N PRO A 313 16.58 13.97 6.42
CA PRO A 313 17.09 13.76 7.77
C PRO A 313 17.87 12.45 7.87
N GLN A 314 19.07 12.52 8.44
CA GLN A 314 19.96 11.37 8.54
C GLN A 314 19.32 10.25 9.37
N GLY A 315 19.33 9.02 8.84
CA GLY A 315 18.78 7.85 9.52
C GLY A 315 17.26 7.75 9.52
N ALA A 316 16.53 8.77 9.02
CA ALA A 316 15.06 8.83 9.09
C ALA A 316 14.37 7.59 8.47
N ARG A 317 14.88 7.06 7.35
CA ARG A 317 14.31 5.85 6.72
C ARG A 317 14.40 4.61 7.60
N ALA A 318 15.55 4.43 8.25
CA ALA A 318 15.77 3.28 9.16
C ALA A 318 14.88 3.39 10.41
N GLU A 319 14.79 4.60 10.99
CA GLU A 319 13.91 4.85 12.13
C GLU A 319 12.44 4.69 11.77
N PHE A 320 12.01 5.19 10.62
CA PHE A 320 10.64 5.06 10.13
C PHE A 320 10.25 3.59 9.94
N ALA A 321 11.16 2.77 9.40
CA ALA A 321 10.95 1.33 9.23
C ALA A 321 10.87 0.55 10.56
N THR A 322 11.35 1.15 11.66
CA THR A 322 11.42 0.49 12.98
C THR A 322 10.50 1.15 14.03
N LEU A 323 9.55 1.98 13.61
CA LEU A 323 8.63 2.67 14.51
C LEU A 323 7.84 1.72 15.43
N ASP A 324 7.45 0.56 14.93
CA ASP A 324 6.73 -0.46 15.69
C ASP A 324 7.61 -1.42 16.50
N LYS A 325 8.87 -1.04 16.74
CA LYS A 325 9.74 -1.82 17.62
C LYS A 325 9.73 -1.25 19.03
N PRO A 326 9.82 -2.09 20.08
CA PRO A 326 9.77 -1.65 21.49
C PRO A 326 10.86 -0.63 21.87
N PHE A 327 12.00 -0.65 21.19
CA PHE A 327 13.09 0.30 21.43
C PHE A 327 12.84 1.70 20.84
N SER A 328 11.83 1.87 19.98
CA SER A 328 11.52 3.16 19.37
C SER A 328 10.85 4.11 20.38
N LYS A 329 11.56 5.18 20.72
CA LYS A 329 11.07 6.23 21.60
C LYS A 329 10.27 7.31 20.86
N ARG A 330 10.13 7.21 19.52
CA ARG A 330 9.39 8.18 18.72
C ARG A 330 7.94 8.22 19.13
N ARG A 331 7.42 9.41 19.35
CA ARG A 331 6.03 9.71 19.74
C ARG A 331 5.29 10.49 18.67
N VAL A 332 6.01 11.37 17.97
CA VAL A 332 5.45 12.23 16.93
C VAL A 332 6.21 12.01 15.62
N VAL A 333 5.49 11.75 14.56
CA VAL A 333 6.05 11.56 13.22
C VAL A 333 5.55 12.67 12.31
N LEU A 334 6.45 13.52 11.83
CA LEU A 334 6.15 14.59 10.90
C LEU A 334 6.38 14.11 9.48
N LEU A 335 5.35 14.15 8.63
CA LEU A 335 5.32 13.52 7.32
C LEU A 335 5.13 14.55 6.20
N VAL A 336 5.92 14.44 5.13
CA VAL A 336 5.73 15.18 3.89
C VAL A 336 5.69 14.21 2.72
N GLN A 337 4.54 14.11 2.06
CA GLN A 337 4.27 13.28 0.86
C GLN A 337 4.54 11.77 1.03
N ILE A 338 5.06 11.33 2.15
CA ILE A 338 5.37 9.94 2.47
C ILE A 338 4.30 9.39 3.43
N GLY A 339 4.12 8.07 3.44
CA GLY A 339 3.14 7.42 4.31
C GLY A 339 1.69 7.56 3.81
N LYS A 340 1.48 8.00 2.56
CA LYS A 340 0.16 8.05 1.93
C LYS A 340 -0.33 6.67 1.53
N GLU A 341 0.57 5.81 1.07
CA GLU A 341 0.29 4.43 0.69
C GLU A 341 1.34 3.49 1.28
N GLY A 342 0.96 2.26 1.56
CA GLY A 342 1.88 1.20 1.99
C GLY A 342 2.53 1.34 3.37
N TRP A 343 2.30 2.42 4.11
CA TRP A 343 2.84 2.55 5.46
C TRP A 343 2.00 1.79 6.47
N ASP A 344 2.61 0.85 7.15
CA ASP A 344 2.02 0.07 8.24
C ASP A 344 2.76 0.37 9.55
N CYS A 345 2.09 1.09 10.45
CA CYS A 345 2.56 1.37 11.80
C CYS A 345 1.39 1.14 12.77
N LYS A 346 1.35 -0.04 13.40
CA LYS A 346 0.25 -0.42 14.32
C LYS A 346 0.21 0.48 15.55
N SER A 347 1.37 0.92 16.06
CA SER A 347 1.46 1.84 17.20
C SER A 347 1.07 3.29 16.86
N LEU A 348 0.77 3.59 15.59
CA LEU A 348 0.16 4.85 15.21
C LEU A 348 -1.25 4.92 15.80
N THR A 349 -1.44 5.82 16.76
CA THR A 349 -2.67 5.94 17.55
C THR A 349 -3.37 7.26 17.28
N GLY A 350 -2.69 8.21 16.66
CA GLY A 350 -3.27 9.49 16.28
C GLY A 350 -2.81 9.98 14.92
N ILE A 351 -3.65 10.77 14.27
CA ILE A 351 -3.36 11.49 13.03
C ILE A 351 -3.89 12.90 13.10
N ILE A 352 -3.07 13.86 12.62
CA ILE A 352 -3.46 15.25 12.41
C ILE A 352 -3.37 15.57 10.93
N LEU A 353 -4.50 15.97 10.32
CA LEU A 353 -4.59 16.51 8.97
C LEU A 353 -4.92 17.99 9.07
N SER A 354 -3.88 18.83 9.04
CA SER A 354 -4.02 20.28 9.20
C SER A 354 -4.14 21.05 7.89
N GLN A 355 -4.01 20.36 6.75
CA GLN A 355 -3.86 21.02 5.46
C GLN A 355 -5.10 20.96 4.61
N GLU A 356 -5.47 22.13 4.08
CA GLU A 356 -6.61 22.28 3.18
C GLU A 356 -6.25 21.99 1.73
N LYS A 357 -5.05 22.41 1.28
CA LYS A 357 -4.65 22.33 -0.14
C LYS A 357 -3.89 21.08 -0.53
N ASP A 358 -3.16 20.48 0.39
CA ASP A 358 -2.18 19.42 0.10
C ASP A 358 -2.65 18.03 0.50
N CYS A 359 -3.81 17.90 1.16
CA CYS A 359 -4.48 16.62 1.33
C CYS A 359 -5.51 16.47 0.21
N PRO A 360 -5.23 15.69 -0.84
CA PRO A 360 -6.22 15.45 -1.88
C PRO A 360 -7.49 14.91 -1.24
N LYS A 361 -8.65 15.49 -1.63
CA LYS A 361 -9.96 15.11 -1.07
C LYS A 361 -10.15 13.60 -0.96
N LYS A 362 -9.68 12.85 -1.96
CA LYS A 362 -9.76 11.39 -2.02
C LYS A 362 -8.92 10.65 -0.96
N MET A 363 -7.88 11.28 -0.42
CA MET A 363 -6.95 10.65 0.53
C MET A 363 -7.32 10.86 1.99
N VAL A 364 -8.30 11.72 2.31
CA VAL A 364 -8.62 12.04 3.71
C VAL A 364 -9.06 10.79 4.47
N LEU A 365 -9.96 9.99 3.90
CA LEU A 365 -10.42 8.75 4.53
C LEU A 365 -9.28 7.73 4.68
N GLN A 366 -8.55 7.43 3.61
CA GLN A 366 -7.45 6.46 3.65
C GLN A 366 -6.37 6.85 4.65
N THR A 367 -6.00 8.15 4.68
CA THR A 367 -5.00 8.65 5.62
C THR A 367 -5.52 8.61 7.05
N SER A 368 -6.77 8.99 7.28
CA SER A 368 -7.41 8.97 8.61
C SER A 368 -7.50 7.54 9.18
N CYS A 369 -7.76 6.55 8.34
CA CYS A 369 -7.87 5.17 8.79
C CYS A 369 -6.53 4.49 9.13
N ARG A 370 -5.38 5.11 8.85
CA ARG A 370 -4.06 4.51 9.15
C ARG A 370 -3.81 4.28 10.64
N CYS A 371 -4.37 5.13 11.50
CA CYS A 371 -4.23 4.98 12.94
C CYS A 371 -5.20 3.96 13.57
N LEU A 372 -6.05 3.32 12.76
CA LEU A 372 -7.08 2.41 13.29
C LEU A 372 -6.59 0.97 13.51
N ARG A 373 -5.40 0.59 13.06
CA ARG A 373 -4.89 -0.77 13.25
C ARG A 373 -4.63 -1.05 14.71
N GLU A 374 -5.17 -2.14 15.25
CA GLU A 374 -4.91 -2.57 16.62
C GLU A 374 -3.46 -3.04 16.81
N VAL A 375 -2.90 -2.77 17.99
CA VAL A 375 -1.53 -3.15 18.34
C VAL A 375 -1.50 -4.52 19.00
N ALA A 376 -2.42 -4.77 19.91
CA ALA A 376 -2.29 -5.85 20.88
C ALA A 376 -3.51 -6.76 20.98
N ASN A 377 -4.43 -6.74 20.04
CA ASN A 377 -5.72 -7.44 20.12
C ASN A 377 -6.46 -7.17 21.44
N ALA A 378 -6.16 -6.03 22.07
CA ALA A 378 -6.83 -5.60 23.29
C ALA A 378 -8.16 -4.96 22.88
N ARG A 379 -9.26 -5.55 23.29
CA ARG A 379 -10.59 -5.01 23.04
C ARG A 379 -10.66 -3.54 23.45
N GLN A 380 -11.15 -2.68 22.53
CA GLN A 380 -11.40 -1.26 22.73
C GLN A 380 -10.18 -0.32 22.69
N GLU A 381 -9.13 -0.63 21.94
CA GLU A 381 -8.16 0.40 21.61
C GLU A 381 -8.86 1.56 20.86
N THR A 382 -8.48 2.79 21.20
CA THR A 382 -9.01 3.99 20.54
C THR A 382 -7.94 4.69 19.72
N ALA A 383 -8.34 5.44 18.70
CA ALA A 383 -7.47 6.24 17.87
C ALA A 383 -8.01 7.67 17.72
N LEU A 384 -7.11 8.65 17.69
CA LEU A 384 -7.43 10.04 17.58
C LEU A 384 -7.24 10.55 16.15
N ILE A 385 -8.30 11.08 15.54
CA ILE A 385 -8.27 11.69 14.21
C ILE A 385 -8.59 13.17 14.37
N TYR A 386 -7.57 14.03 14.20
CA TYR A 386 -7.70 15.48 14.35
C TYR A 386 -7.70 16.16 12.98
N LEU A 387 -8.78 16.88 12.68
CA LEU A 387 -9.02 17.44 11.35
C LEU A 387 -9.31 18.94 11.45
N ASN A 388 -8.92 19.70 10.42
CA ASN A 388 -9.48 21.01 10.19
C ASN A 388 -10.95 20.92 9.73
N ALA A 389 -11.66 22.04 9.70
CA ALA A 389 -13.07 22.08 9.33
C ALA A 389 -13.32 21.49 7.91
N GLN A 390 -12.43 21.76 6.97
CA GLN A 390 -12.56 21.29 5.59
C GLN A 390 -12.30 19.78 5.46
N ASN A 391 -11.25 19.27 6.09
CA ASN A 391 -10.94 17.84 6.06
C ASN A 391 -12.00 17.01 6.81
N TYR A 392 -12.60 17.55 7.87
CA TYR A 392 -13.73 16.93 8.54
C TYR A 392 -14.92 16.74 7.58
N LYS A 393 -15.27 17.81 6.85
CA LYS A 393 -16.31 17.72 5.82
C LYS A 393 -15.97 16.70 4.72
N TYR A 394 -14.72 16.65 4.27
CA TYR A 394 -14.28 15.67 3.27
C TYR A 394 -14.34 14.25 3.81
N LEU A 395 -13.97 14.03 5.08
CA LEU A 395 -14.10 12.71 5.69
C LEU A 395 -15.55 12.26 5.72
N ASP A 396 -16.48 13.13 6.16
CA ASP A 396 -17.91 12.82 6.20
C ASP A 396 -18.46 12.49 4.81
N GLU A 397 -18.16 13.32 3.81
CA GLU A 397 -18.57 13.07 2.42
C GLU A 397 -18.04 11.73 1.87
N GLN A 398 -16.81 11.35 2.24
CA GLN A 398 -16.23 10.07 1.81
C GLN A 398 -16.81 8.88 2.55
N LEU A 399 -17.04 8.99 3.85
CA LEU A 399 -17.71 7.94 4.63
C LEU A 399 -19.12 7.69 4.11
N GLN A 400 -19.89 8.75 3.86
CA GLN A 400 -21.25 8.62 3.31
C GLN A 400 -21.22 8.02 1.90
N LYS A 401 -20.34 8.49 1.04
CA LYS A 401 -20.28 8.05 -0.37
C LYS A 401 -19.69 6.64 -0.53
N GLN A 402 -18.63 6.32 0.21
CA GLN A 402 -17.84 5.10 -0.01
C GLN A 402 -18.18 3.98 0.96
N GLN A 403 -18.65 4.31 2.15
CA GLN A 403 -18.93 3.34 3.19
C GLN A 403 -20.39 3.33 3.62
N HIS A 404 -21.20 4.28 3.11
CA HIS A 404 -22.61 4.47 3.44
C HIS A 404 -22.88 4.65 4.94
N ILE A 405 -21.92 5.26 5.66
CA ILE A 405 -22.00 5.56 7.09
C ILE A 405 -21.72 7.04 7.36
N THR A 406 -22.22 7.55 8.48
CA THR A 406 -21.90 8.89 9.00
C THR A 406 -20.65 8.85 9.87
N ILE A 407 -20.10 10.03 10.23
CA ILE A 407 -18.98 10.12 11.19
C ILE A 407 -19.38 9.53 12.56
N GLU A 408 -20.62 9.73 12.99
CA GLU A 408 -21.11 9.16 14.26
C GLU A 408 -21.11 7.64 14.23
N GLN A 409 -21.59 7.03 13.16
CA GLN A 409 -21.53 5.58 12.95
C GLN A 409 -20.09 5.08 12.84
N PHE A 410 -19.21 5.83 12.17
CA PHE A 410 -17.79 5.53 12.09
C PHE A 410 -17.13 5.52 13.49
N GLN A 411 -17.50 6.45 14.38
CA GLN A 411 -16.98 6.52 15.76
C GLN A 411 -17.58 5.45 16.68
N GLN A 412 -18.75 4.93 16.38
CA GLN A 412 -19.41 3.90 17.21
C GLN A 412 -19.04 2.48 16.81
N GLY A 413 -18.60 2.28 15.55
CA GLY A 413 -18.53 0.96 14.96
C GLY A 413 -19.89 0.30 14.84
N ARG A 414 -19.92 -0.96 14.48
CA ARG A 414 -21.15 -1.75 14.51
C ARG A 414 -21.44 -2.13 15.96
N LYS A 415 -22.58 -1.69 16.52
CA LYS A 415 -23.06 -2.28 17.76
C LYS A 415 -23.24 -3.77 17.51
N GLN A 416 -22.55 -4.62 18.25
CA GLN A 416 -22.89 -6.03 18.30
C GLN A 416 -24.33 -6.08 18.80
N GLU A 417 -25.25 -6.52 17.95
CA GLU A 417 -26.54 -7.00 18.43
C GLU A 417 -26.25 -8.21 19.30
N GLU A 418 -26.54 -8.08 20.59
CA GLU A 418 -26.48 -9.15 21.59
C GLU A 418 -27.48 -10.26 21.24
#